data_7ab1802dbd1eb08aeed2883a40c24a1d
#
_entry.id   7ab1802dbd1eb08aeed2883a40c24a1d
#
_cell.length_a   1.000
_cell.length_b   1.000
_cell.length_c   1.000
_cell.angle_alpha   90.00
_cell.angle_beta   90.00
_cell.angle_gamma   90.00
#
_symmetry.space_group_name_H-M   'P 1'
#
loop_
_entity.id
_entity.type
_entity.pdbx_description
1 polymer ?
#
loop_
_entity_poly.entity_id
_entity_poly.type
_entity_poly.pdbx_seq_one_letter_code
_entity_poly.pdbx_strand_id
1 'polypeptide(L)'
;MALWTSEQGVGRNKQTYVTWQADCKENAGGDYYWTFFPQPTFVSTQKYYCHVDNSCYMNFDFSAPEYHELALWEDKATLRFECADTYISLLEKLTALLGRQPELPDWIYDGVTLGIQGGTEVCQKKLDTMRNAGVKVNGIWAQDWSGIRMTSFGKRVMGNWKWNSENYPQLDSRIKQWNKEGVHFLAYINPYVASDKDLCEEAAKRGYLAKDASGGDYLVEFGEFYGGVVDLTNP
;
A
#
# COMPACT_ATOMS: atom_id res chain seq x y z
N MET A 1 -22.18 -6.21 -17.50
CA MET A 1 -21.48 -5.01 -16.97
C MET A 1 -20.01 -5.26 -17.16
N ALA A 2 -19.38 -4.52 -18.05
CA ALA A 2 -17.93 -4.64 -18.25
C ALA A 2 -17.24 -3.84 -17.13
N LEU A 3 -16.34 -4.46 -16.40
CA LEU A 3 -15.51 -3.82 -15.38
C LEU A 3 -14.05 -4.16 -15.72
N TRP A 4 -13.26 -3.13 -15.92
CA TRP A 4 -11.81 -3.29 -16.05
C TRP A 4 -11.11 -2.32 -15.11
N THR A 5 -9.96 -2.70 -14.62
CA THR A 5 -9.16 -1.90 -13.72
C THR A 5 -7.82 -1.60 -14.36
N SER A 6 -7.32 -0.40 -14.13
CA SER A 6 -6.03 0.04 -14.63
C SER A 6 -5.18 0.51 -13.44
N GLU A 7 -3.90 0.18 -13.45
CA GLU A 7 -2.99 0.64 -12.42
C GLU A 7 -2.74 2.14 -12.57
N GLN A 8 -2.94 2.88 -11.51
CA GLN A 8 -2.63 4.30 -11.46
C GLN A 8 -1.11 4.51 -11.49
N GLY A 9 -0.66 5.38 -12.38
CA GLY A 9 0.74 5.79 -12.43
C GLY A 9 1.66 4.89 -13.26
N VAL A 10 1.09 4.03 -14.10
CA VAL A 10 1.88 3.31 -15.11
C VAL A 10 2.70 4.30 -15.95
N GLY A 11 3.99 4.06 -16.09
CA GLY A 11 4.91 4.89 -16.86
C GLY A 11 5.37 6.18 -16.18
N ARG A 12 4.91 6.50 -14.98
CA ARG A 12 5.34 7.72 -14.25
C ARG A 12 6.73 7.61 -13.61
N ASN A 13 7.26 6.40 -13.49
CA ASN A 13 8.55 6.16 -12.86
C ASN A 13 9.67 6.90 -13.57
N LYS A 14 10.52 7.62 -12.82
CA LYS A 14 11.65 8.44 -13.31
C LYS A 14 11.25 9.63 -14.20
N GLN A 15 9.99 10.09 -14.13
CA GLN A 15 9.51 11.23 -14.89
C GLN A 15 8.70 12.17 -14.00
N THR A 16 9.35 13.17 -13.44
CA THR A 16 8.76 14.13 -12.49
C THR A 16 7.47 14.77 -13.00
N TYR A 17 7.40 15.14 -14.29
CA TYR A 17 6.19 15.72 -14.87
C TYR A 17 5.02 14.72 -14.91
N VAL A 18 5.29 13.47 -15.25
CA VAL A 18 4.26 12.42 -15.27
C VAL A 18 3.78 12.12 -13.85
N THR A 19 4.68 12.07 -12.88
CA THR A 19 4.35 11.95 -11.47
C THR A 19 3.47 13.11 -11.01
N TRP A 20 3.83 14.34 -11.36
CA TRP A 20 3.02 15.51 -11.05
C TRP A 20 1.63 15.45 -11.69
N GLN A 21 1.54 15.06 -12.96
CA GLN A 21 0.24 14.87 -13.61
C GLN A 21 -0.63 13.84 -12.89
N ALA A 22 -0.04 12.74 -12.44
CA ALA A 22 -0.77 11.69 -11.72
C ALA A 22 -1.19 12.11 -10.31
N ASP A 23 -0.38 12.91 -9.63
CA ASP A 23 -0.56 13.21 -8.20
C ASP A 23 -1.28 14.55 -7.91
N CYS A 24 -1.27 15.49 -8.85
CA CYS A 24 -1.70 16.88 -8.59
C CYS A 24 -2.77 17.40 -9.53
N LYS A 25 -3.06 16.72 -10.66
CA LYS A 25 -4.12 17.12 -11.55
C LYS A 25 -5.50 16.68 -11.09
N GLU A 26 -6.52 17.29 -11.69
CA GLU A 26 -7.89 16.77 -11.62
C GLU A 26 -7.88 15.28 -12.00
N ASN A 27 -8.52 14.45 -11.22
CA ASN A 27 -8.45 12.99 -11.30
C ASN A 27 -7.09 12.35 -10.90
N ALA A 28 -6.29 13.03 -10.09
CA ALA A 28 -5.01 12.49 -9.61
C ALA A 28 -5.13 11.13 -8.91
N GLY A 29 -6.27 10.86 -8.23
CA GLY A 29 -6.60 9.55 -7.67
C GLY A 29 -7.14 8.54 -8.68
N GLY A 30 -7.23 8.91 -9.95
CA GLY A 30 -7.95 8.15 -10.95
C GLY A 30 -9.46 8.30 -10.82
N ASP A 31 -10.21 7.51 -11.55
CA ASP A 31 -11.65 7.38 -11.46
C ASP A 31 -12.07 6.00 -10.93
N TYR A 32 -13.33 5.63 -11.07
CA TYR A 32 -13.87 4.37 -10.56
C TYR A 32 -13.32 3.10 -11.26
N TYR A 33 -12.52 3.24 -12.31
CA TYR A 33 -11.80 2.13 -12.97
C TYR A 33 -10.38 1.93 -12.44
N TRP A 34 -9.85 2.84 -11.63
CA TRP A 34 -8.48 2.84 -11.18
C TRP A 34 -8.35 2.22 -9.79
N THR A 35 -7.23 1.56 -9.55
CA THR A 35 -6.86 1.06 -8.23
C THR A 35 -5.36 1.29 -7.98
N PHE A 36 -4.99 1.45 -6.72
CA PHE A 36 -3.58 1.52 -6.30
C PHE A 36 -2.94 0.14 -6.13
N PHE A 37 -3.75 -0.91 -6.12
CA PHE A 37 -3.28 -2.27 -5.90
C PHE A 37 -4.01 -3.22 -6.85
N PRO A 38 -3.66 -3.22 -8.14
CA PRO A 38 -4.21 -4.16 -9.09
C PRO A 38 -3.73 -5.58 -8.77
N GLN A 39 -4.64 -6.53 -8.82
CA GLN A 39 -4.32 -7.93 -8.66
C GLN A 39 -4.67 -8.70 -9.94
N PRO A 40 -3.86 -9.70 -10.32
CA PRO A 40 -4.10 -10.51 -11.51
C PRO A 40 -5.21 -11.54 -11.28
N THR A 41 -6.28 -11.12 -10.62
CA THR A 41 -7.38 -12.02 -10.21
C THR A 41 -8.71 -11.34 -10.41
N PHE A 42 -9.66 -12.02 -11.01
CA PHE A 42 -11.05 -11.57 -11.02
C PHE A 42 -12.00 -12.68 -10.60
N VAL A 43 -13.14 -12.28 -10.05
CA VAL A 43 -14.25 -13.16 -9.68
C VAL A 43 -15.47 -12.77 -10.50
N SER A 44 -16.08 -13.77 -11.14
CA SER A 44 -17.26 -13.60 -11.98
C SER A 44 -18.55 -13.80 -11.20
N THR A 45 -19.62 -13.11 -11.64
CA THR A 45 -20.99 -13.36 -11.20
C THR A 45 -21.50 -14.76 -11.58
N GLN A 46 -20.80 -15.45 -12.49
CA GLN A 46 -21.06 -16.86 -12.84
C GLN A 46 -20.40 -17.83 -11.86
N LYS A 47 -19.90 -17.35 -10.73
CA LYS A 47 -19.27 -18.13 -9.65
C LYS A 47 -18.04 -18.91 -10.10
N TYR A 48 -17.18 -18.27 -10.86
CA TYR A 48 -15.82 -18.72 -11.11
C TYR A 48 -14.83 -17.59 -10.86
N TYR A 49 -13.57 -17.93 -10.62
CA TYR A 49 -12.48 -16.97 -10.65
C TYR A 49 -11.45 -17.38 -11.70
N CYS A 50 -10.70 -16.38 -12.15
CA CYS A 50 -9.45 -16.56 -12.87
C CYS A 50 -8.35 -15.85 -12.11
N HIS A 51 -7.24 -16.55 -11.86
CA HIS A 51 -6.00 -15.99 -11.34
C HIS A 51 -4.90 -16.22 -12.36
N VAL A 52 -4.15 -15.16 -12.68
CA VAL A 52 -2.98 -15.24 -13.56
C VAL A 52 -1.72 -15.30 -12.70
N ASP A 53 -1.03 -16.42 -12.74
CA ASP A 53 0.15 -16.69 -11.90
C ASP A 53 1.43 -16.20 -12.61
N ASN A 54 1.45 -14.91 -12.99
CA ASN A 54 2.54 -14.22 -13.64
C ASN A 54 2.75 -12.86 -13.00
N SER A 55 3.98 -12.34 -13.03
CA SER A 55 4.36 -11.02 -12.49
C SER A 55 4.62 -9.96 -13.56
N CYS A 56 4.29 -10.24 -14.83
CA CYS A 56 4.49 -9.33 -15.95
C CYS A 56 3.42 -8.22 -15.99
N TYR A 57 3.66 -7.21 -16.83
CA TYR A 57 2.60 -6.27 -17.19
C TYR A 57 1.46 -7.03 -17.88
N MET A 58 0.23 -6.72 -17.50
CA MET A 58 -0.97 -7.35 -18.08
C MET A 58 -2.13 -6.40 -18.15
N ASN A 59 -3.04 -6.67 -19.08
CA ASN A 59 -4.27 -5.94 -19.27
C ASN A 59 -5.43 -6.93 -19.34
N PHE A 60 -6.51 -6.65 -18.61
CA PHE A 60 -7.75 -7.43 -18.63
C PHE A 60 -8.86 -6.57 -19.22
N ASP A 61 -9.40 -6.95 -20.35
CA ASP A 61 -10.51 -6.28 -21.00
C ASP A 61 -11.77 -7.15 -20.95
N PHE A 62 -12.80 -6.64 -20.28
CA PHE A 62 -14.12 -7.25 -20.13
C PHE A 62 -15.20 -6.45 -20.84
N SER A 63 -14.84 -5.59 -21.81
CA SER A 63 -15.79 -4.71 -22.52
C SER A 63 -16.70 -5.47 -23.48
N ALA A 64 -16.24 -6.59 -24.03
CA ALA A 64 -17.03 -7.43 -24.92
C ALA A 64 -17.95 -8.37 -24.11
N PRO A 65 -19.24 -8.53 -24.50
CA PRO A 65 -20.15 -9.39 -23.78
C PRO A 65 -19.92 -10.90 -24.01
N GLU A 66 -19.27 -11.26 -25.13
CA GLU A 66 -19.10 -12.65 -25.56
C GLU A 66 -17.74 -13.26 -25.19
N TYR A 67 -16.75 -12.44 -24.85
CA TYR A 67 -15.42 -12.91 -24.49
C TYR A 67 -14.70 -11.98 -23.53
N HIS A 68 -13.67 -12.49 -22.87
CA HIS A 68 -12.71 -11.73 -22.10
C HIS A 68 -11.37 -11.75 -22.80
N GLU A 69 -10.68 -10.61 -22.84
CA GLU A 69 -9.33 -10.53 -23.36
C GLU A 69 -8.34 -10.30 -22.21
N LEU A 70 -7.36 -11.19 -22.11
CA LEU A 70 -6.26 -11.10 -21.16
C LEU A 70 -4.96 -11.00 -21.95
N ALA A 71 -4.39 -9.80 -22.03
CA ALA A 71 -3.13 -9.55 -22.71
C ALA A 71 -1.99 -9.54 -21.68
N LEU A 72 -0.99 -10.39 -21.88
CA LEU A 72 0.17 -10.53 -21.03
C LEU A 72 1.44 -10.25 -21.86
N TRP A 73 2.36 -9.47 -21.30
CA TRP A 73 3.66 -9.15 -21.90
C TRP A 73 4.71 -10.18 -21.48
N GLU A 74 4.43 -11.43 -21.76
CA GLU A 74 5.29 -12.58 -21.48
C GLU A 74 5.00 -13.71 -22.47
N ASP A 75 5.97 -14.58 -22.73
CA ASP A 75 5.85 -15.68 -23.67
C ASP A 75 5.12 -16.91 -23.11
N LYS A 76 4.92 -16.93 -21.79
CA LYS A 76 4.18 -17.99 -21.09
C LYS A 76 3.17 -17.42 -20.13
N ALA A 77 1.98 -17.98 -20.13
CA ALA A 77 0.91 -17.63 -19.21
C ALA A 77 0.47 -18.85 -18.40
N THR A 78 0.36 -18.70 -17.10
CA THR A 78 -0.24 -19.69 -16.21
C THR A 78 -1.55 -19.13 -15.66
N LEU A 79 -2.66 -19.71 -16.07
CA LEU A 79 -4.00 -19.32 -15.62
C LEU A 79 -4.62 -20.42 -14.76
N ARG A 80 -5.20 -20.01 -13.65
CA ARG A 80 -5.94 -20.90 -12.74
C ARG A 80 -7.40 -20.50 -12.73
N PHE A 81 -8.25 -21.44 -13.13
CA PHE A 81 -9.70 -21.28 -13.12
C PHE A 81 -10.30 -22.24 -12.13
N GLU A 82 -11.21 -21.77 -11.31
CA GLU A 82 -12.04 -22.57 -10.43
C GLU A 82 -13.48 -22.06 -10.44
N CYS A 83 -14.42 -22.98 -10.31
CA CYS A 83 -15.83 -22.67 -10.14
C CYS A 83 -16.37 -23.32 -8.88
N ALA A 84 -17.51 -22.84 -8.40
CA ALA A 84 -18.21 -23.40 -7.25
C ALA A 84 -19.72 -23.09 -7.31
N ASP A 85 -20.52 -23.84 -6.55
CA ASP A 85 -21.96 -23.64 -6.49
C ASP A 85 -22.36 -22.38 -5.71
N THR A 86 -21.49 -21.93 -4.78
CA THR A 86 -21.69 -20.73 -3.97
C THR A 86 -20.48 -19.83 -4.00
N TYR A 87 -20.68 -18.51 -3.74
CA TYR A 87 -19.57 -17.56 -3.60
C TYR A 87 -18.66 -17.89 -2.39
N ILE A 88 -19.23 -18.41 -1.31
CA ILE A 88 -18.45 -18.81 -0.13
C ILE A 88 -17.47 -19.92 -0.51
N SER A 89 -17.95 -20.99 -1.15
CA SER A 89 -17.08 -22.06 -1.61
C SER A 89 -16.06 -21.62 -2.65
N LEU A 90 -16.43 -20.64 -3.50
CA LEU A 90 -15.50 -20.06 -4.46
C LEU A 90 -14.37 -19.27 -3.76
N LEU A 91 -14.71 -18.46 -2.77
CA LEU A 91 -13.73 -17.71 -1.96
C LEU A 91 -12.86 -18.64 -1.10
N GLU A 92 -13.41 -19.73 -0.58
CA GLU A 92 -12.62 -20.76 0.10
C GLU A 92 -11.54 -21.34 -0.80
N LYS A 93 -11.87 -21.66 -2.06
CA LYS A 93 -10.91 -22.13 -3.07
C LYS A 93 -9.86 -21.06 -3.41
N LEU A 94 -10.30 -19.82 -3.66
CA LEU A 94 -9.39 -18.72 -3.97
C LEU A 94 -8.43 -18.44 -2.82
N THR A 95 -8.92 -18.39 -1.59
CA THR A 95 -8.08 -18.16 -0.41
C THR A 95 -7.21 -19.36 -0.04
N ALA A 96 -7.58 -20.56 -0.44
CA ALA A 96 -6.70 -21.73 -0.33
C ALA A 96 -5.51 -21.63 -1.30
N LEU A 97 -5.72 -21.02 -2.48
CA LEU A 97 -4.66 -20.76 -3.45
C LEU A 97 -3.74 -19.61 -3.03
N LEU A 98 -4.32 -18.45 -2.68
CA LEU A 98 -3.58 -17.20 -2.42
C LEU A 98 -3.12 -17.07 -0.96
N GLY A 99 -3.56 -17.93 -0.08
CA GLY A 99 -3.41 -17.80 1.36
C GLY A 99 -4.62 -17.11 1.99
N ARG A 100 -4.81 -17.39 3.27
CA ARG A 100 -5.88 -16.80 4.07
C ARG A 100 -5.32 -15.75 4.99
N GLN A 101 -6.06 -14.64 5.12
CA GLN A 101 -5.77 -13.65 6.15
C GLN A 101 -5.78 -14.32 7.52
N PRO A 102 -4.74 -14.18 8.35
CA PRO A 102 -4.78 -14.63 9.72
C PRO A 102 -5.87 -13.89 10.51
N GLU A 103 -6.35 -14.52 11.56
CA GLU A 103 -7.29 -13.88 12.46
C GLU A 103 -6.69 -12.60 13.05
N LEU A 104 -7.45 -11.53 13.00
CA LEU A 104 -7.00 -10.25 13.54
C LEU A 104 -7.17 -10.25 15.07
N PRO A 105 -6.33 -9.51 15.81
CA PRO A 105 -6.50 -9.36 17.24
C PRO A 105 -7.85 -8.72 17.60
N ASP A 106 -8.49 -9.22 18.65
CA ASP A 106 -9.85 -8.80 19.08
C ASP A 106 -10.01 -7.29 19.24
N TRP A 107 -8.96 -6.60 19.67
CA TRP A 107 -9.02 -5.16 19.87
C TRP A 107 -9.35 -4.37 18.59
N ILE A 108 -9.06 -4.92 17.38
CA ILE A 108 -9.37 -4.26 16.12
C ILE A 108 -10.87 -4.08 15.92
N TYR A 109 -11.66 -5.03 16.41
CA TYR A 109 -13.13 -5.03 16.27
C TYR A 109 -13.84 -4.18 17.31
N ASP A 110 -13.12 -3.70 18.33
CA ASP A 110 -13.69 -3.11 19.54
C ASP A 110 -13.72 -1.56 19.51
N GLY A 111 -13.40 -0.95 18.37
CA GLY A 111 -13.39 0.51 18.23
C GLY A 111 -12.92 0.96 16.87
N VAL A 112 -12.60 2.24 16.76
CA VAL A 112 -12.07 2.84 15.54
C VAL A 112 -10.58 3.10 15.64
N THR A 113 -9.86 2.92 14.53
CA THR A 113 -8.46 3.36 14.37
C THR A 113 -8.43 4.70 13.66
N LEU A 114 -7.78 5.69 14.25
CA LEU A 114 -7.67 7.04 13.71
C LEU A 114 -6.44 7.17 12.82
N GLY A 115 -6.62 7.45 11.53
CA GLY A 115 -5.53 7.86 10.63
C GLY A 115 -5.11 9.30 10.92
N ILE A 116 -3.88 9.52 11.37
CA ILE A 116 -3.41 10.83 11.83
C ILE A 116 -2.05 11.18 11.23
N GLN A 117 -1.88 12.46 10.94
CA GLN A 117 -0.60 13.11 10.64
C GLN A 117 -0.44 14.34 11.53
N GLY A 118 0.80 14.75 11.82
CA GLY A 118 1.09 16.02 12.49
C GLY A 118 1.67 15.91 13.89
N GLY A 119 2.12 14.74 14.30
CA GLY A 119 2.89 14.57 15.54
C GLY A 119 2.09 14.14 16.76
N THR A 120 2.81 13.93 17.86
CA THR A 120 2.27 13.37 19.11
C THR A 120 1.12 14.17 19.70
N GLU A 121 1.22 15.51 19.69
CA GLU A 121 0.18 16.39 20.25
C GLU A 121 -1.11 16.35 19.43
N VAL A 122 -0.98 16.31 18.09
CA VAL A 122 -2.14 16.19 17.19
C VAL A 122 -2.83 14.85 17.40
N CYS A 123 -2.05 13.78 17.57
CA CYS A 123 -2.57 12.46 17.91
C CYS A 123 -3.40 12.50 19.19
N GLN A 124 -2.84 13.07 20.26
CA GLN A 124 -3.54 13.19 21.55
C GLN A 124 -4.82 14.02 21.44
N LYS A 125 -4.73 15.20 20.81
CA LYS A 125 -5.88 16.08 20.63
C LYS A 125 -7.03 15.41 19.87
N LYS A 126 -6.72 14.69 18.78
CA LYS A 126 -7.74 13.98 18.01
C LYS A 126 -8.33 12.81 18.79
N LEU A 127 -7.50 12.07 19.53
CA LEU A 127 -7.94 11.01 20.42
C LEU A 127 -8.94 11.55 21.46
N ASP A 128 -8.59 12.65 22.13
CA ASP A 128 -9.47 13.29 23.14
C ASP A 128 -10.77 13.80 22.53
N THR A 129 -10.70 14.40 21.34
CA THR A 129 -11.89 14.88 20.61
C THR A 129 -12.87 13.74 20.33
N MET A 130 -12.36 12.61 19.85
CA MET A 130 -13.20 11.45 19.53
C MET A 130 -13.79 10.82 20.79
N ARG A 131 -12.99 10.70 21.85
CA ARG A 131 -13.46 10.19 23.15
C ARG A 131 -14.55 11.08 23.76
N ASN A 132 -14.36 12.41 23.70
CA ASN A 132 -15.36 13.37 24.18
C ASN A 132 -16.66 13.31 23.38
N ALA A 133 -16.61 12.88 22.13
CA ALA A 133 -17.78 12.62 21.31
C ALA A 133 -18.40 11.22 21.54
N GLY A 134 -17.91 10.46 22.52
CA GLY A 134 -18.41 9.13 22.85
C GLY A 134 -17.95 8.02 21.90
N VAL A 135 -16.95 8.29 21.06
CA VAL A 135 -16.41 7.29 20.12
C VAL A 135 -15.31 6.49 20.81
N LYS A 136 -15.45 5.16 20.82
CA LYS A 136 -14.41 4.26 21.30
C LYS A 136 -13.28 4.18 20.27
N VAL A 137 -12.10 4.64 20.66
CA VAL A 137 -10.88 4.59 19.84
C VAL A 137 -9.96 3.50 20.36
N ASN A 138 -9.58 2.59 19.50
CA ASN A 138 -8.69 1.47 19.80
C ASN A 138 -7.31 1.57 19.14
N GLY A 139 -7.13 2.50 18.20
CA GLY A 139 -5.85 2.66 17.52
C GLY A 139 -5.59 4.06 16.97
N ILE A 140 -4.32 4.38 16.85
CA ILE A 140 -3.79 5.53 16.13
C ILE A 140 -2.86 4.99 15.04
N TRP A 141 -3.18 5.25 13.78
CA TRP A 141 -2.33 4.96 12.64
C TRP A 141 -1.63 6.23 12.20
N ALA A 142 -0.35 6.35 12.54
CA ALA A 142 0.46 7.52 12.21
C ALA A 142 1.21 7.29 10.89
N GLN A 143 0.85 8.07 9.87
CA GLN A 143 1.48 7.97 8.55
C GLN A 143 2.86 8.63 8.52
N ASP A 144 3.02 9.75 9.21
CA ASP A 144 4.21 10.60 9.19
C ASP A 144 5.12 10.46 10.43
N TRP A 145 5.05 9.32 11.11
CA TRP A 145 5.85 9.05 12.31
C TRP A 145 7.37 9.13 12.06
N SER A 146 7.80 8.83 10.83
CA SER A 146 9.20 8.94 10.40
C SER A 146 9.58 10.33 9.89
N GLY A 147 8.67 11.30 9.98
CA GLY A 147 8.84 12.67 9.47
C GLY A 147 8.23 12.90 8.10
N ILE A 148 8.23 14.16 7.71
CA ILE A 148 7.74 14.64 6.42
C ILE A 148 8.82 15.46 5.73
N ARG A 149 8.77 15.50 4.40
CA ARG A 149 9.49 16.46 3.56
C ARG A 149 8.50 17.32 2.78
N MET A 150 8.88 18.55 2.54
CA MET A 150 8.13 19.43 1.65
C MET A 150 8.70 19.32 0.24
N THR A 151 7.84 19.10 -0.72
CA THR A 151 8.17 19.11 -2.16
C THR A 151 7.23 20.07 -2.88
N SER A 152 7.47 20.37 -4.16
CA SER A 152 6.53 21.14 -4.98
C SER A 152 5.17 20.40 -5.16
N PHE A 153 5.14 19.11 -4.90
CA PHE A 153 3.93 18.26 -4.87
C PHE A 153 3.21 18.26 -3.51
N GLY A 154 3.66 19.08 -2.57
CA GLY A 154 3.17 19.13 -1.21
C GLY A 154 3.93 18.23 -0.24
N LYS A 155 3.28 17.89 0.88
CA LYS A 155 3.88 17.06 1.94
C LYS A 155 4.03 15.61 1.47
N ARG A 156 5.23 15.04 1.69
CA ARG A 156 5.53 13.63 1.46
C ARG A 156 6.10 13.00 2.73
N VAL A 157 5.81 11.72 2.95
CA VAL A 157 6.42 10.95 4.05
C VAL A 157 7.92 10.83 3.81
N MET A 158 8.71 10.94 4.87
CA MET A 158 10.19 10.91 4.77
C MET A 158 10.73 9.61 4.19
N GLY A 159 10.09 8.47 4.45
CA GLY A 159 10.54 7.17 3.93
C GLY A 159 11.85 6.69 4.54
N ASN A 160 12.05 6.87 5.85
CA ASN A 160 13.29 6.46 6.53
C ASN A 160 13.11 5.40 7.64
N TRP A 161 11.92 4.91 7.89
CA TRP A 161 11.55 3.92 8.94
C TRP A 161 12.19 4.19 10.31
N LYS A 162 12.54 5.41 10.58
CA LYS A 162 13.09 5.86 11.86
C LYS A 162 12.15 6.90 12.47
N TRP A 163 11.96 6.80 13.74
CA TRP A 163 11.17 7.74 14.51
C TRP A 163 11.72 9.17 14.37
N ASN A 164 10.88 10.09 13.96
CA ASN A 164 11.18 11.52 13.95
C ASN A 164 10.82 12.15 15.30
N SER A 165 11.82 12.41 16.15
CA SER A 165 11.64 12.93 17.50
C SER A 165 11.21 14.41 17.55
N GLU A 166 11.34 15.16 16.46
CA GLU A 166 10.88 16.56 16.38
C GLU A 166 9.35 16.62 16.25
N ASN A 167 8.78 15.82 15.33
CA ASN A 167 7.33 15.77 15.11
C ASN A 167 6.63 14.90 16.18
N TYR A 168 7.28 13.86 16.63
CA TYR A 168 6.74 12.91 17.62
C TYR A 168 7.62 12.87 18.88
N PRO A 169 7.69 13.98 19.65
CA PRO A 169 8.45 13.99 20.89
C PRO A 169 7.94 12.93 21.87
N GLN A 170 8.87 12.22 22.52
CA GLN A 170 8.58 11.20 23.53
C GLN A 170 7.61 10.11 23.04
N LEU A 171 7.66 9.73 21.77
CA LEU A 171 6.74 8.76 21.16
C LEU A 171 6.73 7.41 21.92
N ASP A 172 7.90 6.93 22.35
CA ASP A 172 8.03 5.69 23.12
C ASP A 172 7.23 5.70 24.43
N SER A 173 7.29 6.82 25.16
CA SER A 173 6.54 7.01 26.39
C SER A 173 5.04 7.16 26.12
N ARG A 174 4.70 7.85 25.04
CA ARG A 174 3.30 8.01 24.61
C ARG A 174 2.67 6.69 24.17
N ILE A 175 3.38 5.87 23.43
CA ILE A 175 2.90 4.53 23.04
C ILE A 175 2.62 3.69 24.29
N LYS A 176 3.50 3.72 25.28
CA LYS A 176 3.29 3.02 26.55
C LYS A 176 2.06 3.51 27.30
N GLN A 177 1.81 4.82 27.28
CA GLN A 177 0.62 5.41 27.88
C GLN A 177 -0.65 4.98 27.13
N TRP A 178 -0.68 5.17 25.81
CA TRP A 178 -1.84 4.81 24.99
C TRP A 178 -2.18 3.32 25.10
N ASN A 179 -1.16 2.46 25.09
CA ASN A 179 -1.38 1.01 25.27
C ASN A 179 -2.03 0.68 26.62
N LYS A 180 -1.68 1.38 27.72
CA LYS A 180 -2.35 1.22 29.01
C LYS A 180 -3.82 1.66 28.98
N GLU A 181 -4.16 2.56 28.07
CA GLU A 181 -5.51 3.08 27.83
C GLU A 181 -6.29 2.27 26.78
N GLY A 182 -5.72 1.16 26.28
CA GLY A 182 -6.32 0.31 25.24
C GLY A 182 -6.26 0.90 23.83
N VAL A 183 -5.33 1.86 23.58
CA VAL A 183 -5.11 2.44 22.25
C VAL A 183 -3.76 2.00 21.70
N HIS A 184 -3.80 1.32 20.57
CA HIS A 184 -2.61 0.80 19.90
C HIS A 184 -2.04 1.82 18.92
N PHE A 185 -0.71 1.91 18.84
CA PHE A 185 -0.05 2.76 17.86
C PHE A 185 0.44 1.93 16.68
N LEU A 186 0.03 2.31 15.47
CA LEU A 186 0.40 1.67 14.21
C LEU A 186 1.27 2.64 13.40
N ALA A 187 2.50 2.24 13.16
CA ALA A 187 3.45 2.98 12.35
C ALA A 187 3.30 2.59 10.87
N TYR A 188 3.08 3.58 10.01
CA TYR A 188 3.02 3.34 8.57
C TYR A 188 4.40 3.13 7.97
N ILE A 189 4.56 2.11 7.16
CA ILE A 189 5.75 1.89 6.33
C ILE A 189 5.36 1.55 4.90
N ASN A 190 6.18 1.99 3.95
CA ASN A 190 6.16 1.55 2.56
C ASN A 190 7.35 0.62 2.31
N PRO A 191 7.30 -0.27 1.30
CA PRO A 191 8.41 -1.14 0.94
C PRO A 191 9.53 -0.41 0.18
N TYR A 192 9.79 0.84 0.54
CA TYR A 192 10.90 1.62 0.01
C TYR A 192 11.49 2.54 1.07
N VAL A 193 12.76 2.89 0.89
CA VAL A 193 13.52 3.80 1.75
C VAL A 193 14.13 4.92 0.92
N ALA A 194 14.02 6.15 1.42
CA ALA A 194 14.48 7.33 0.70
C ALA A 194 16.00 7.28 0.46
N SER A 195 16.42 7.49 -0.78
CA SER A 195 17.81 7.31 -1.23
C SER A 195 18.78 8.33 -0.63
N ASP A 196 18.28 9.45 -0.10
CA ASP A 196 19.05 10.48 0.60
C ASP A 196 19.16 10.23 2.12
N LYS A 197 18.86 9.01 2.59
CA LYS A 197 18.85 8.65 4.00
C LYS A 197 19.77 7.46 4.30
N ASP A 198 20.29 7.45 5.52
CA ASP A 198 21.21 6.45 6.03
C ASP A 198 20.69 5.02 5.99
N LEU A 199 19.38 4.83 6.18
CA LEU A 199 18.76 3.50 6.08
C LEU A 199 18.84 2.94 4.66
N CYS A 200 18.70 3.78 3.63
CA CYS A 200 18.86 3.34 2.24
C CYS A 200 20.31 2.96 1.93
N GLU A 201 21.28 3.75 2.43
CA GLU A 201 22.70 3.43 2.30
C GLU A 201 23.04 2.08 2.97
N GLU A 202 22.50 1.84 4.16
CA GLU A 202 22.69 0.58 4.87
C GLU A 202 22.07 -0.59 4.10
N ALA A 203 20.83 -0.43 3.62
CA ALA A 203 20.14 -1.44 2.83
C ALA A 203 20.90 -1.77 1.53
N ALA A 204 21.42 -0.77 0.84
CA ALA A 204 22.22 -0.95 -0.37
C ALA A 204 23.53 -1.74 -0.07
N LYS A 205 24.24 -1.35 0.98
CA LYS A 205 25.49 -2.04 1.42
C LYS A 205 25.26 -3.50 1.80
N ARG A 206 24.07 -3.83 2.32
CA ARG A 206 23.70 -5.20 2.72
C ARG A 206 23.03 -5.99 1.61
N GLY A 207 22.76 -5.38 0.46
CA GLY A 207 22.08 -6.03 -0.65
C GLY A 207 20.58 -6.27 -0.40
N TYR A 208 19.94 -5.43 0.41
CA TYR A 208 18.52 -5.54 0.74
C TYR A 208 17.60 -4.75 -0.19
N LEU A 209 18.16 -4.12 -1.22
CA LEU A 209 17.39 -3.42 -2.24
C LEU A 209 17.18 -4.31 -3.46
N ALA A 210 15.99 -4.24 -4.04
CA ALA A 210 15.68 -4.83 -5.33
C ALA A 210 16.63 -4.27 -6.40
N LYS A 211 16.94 -5.10 -7.40
CA LYS A 211 17.87 -4.74 -8.47
C LYS A 211 17.12 -4.44 -9.77
N ASP A 212 17.64 -3.51 -10.53
CA ASP A 212 17.21 -3.28 -11.91
C ASP A 212 17.85 -4.30 -12.87
N ALA A 213 17.46 -4.24 -14.15
CA ALA A 213 17.98 -5.15 -15.18
C ALA A 213 19.50 -5.03 -15.41
N SER A 214 20.13 -3.95 -14.97
CA SER A 214 21.60 -3.76 -15.08
C SER A 214 22.35 -4.26 -13.84
N GLY A 215 21.62 -4.70 -12.80
CA GLY A 215 22.16 -5.13 -11.51
C GLY A 215 22.38 -3.98 -10.51
N GLY A 216 22.01 -2.75 -10.85
CA GLY A 216 22.00 -1.61 -9.97
C GLY A 216 20.82 -1.65 -8.99
N ASP A 217 20.84 -0.81 -7.94
CA ASP A 217 19.70 -0.67 -7.04
C ASP A 217 18.50 -0.08 -7.76
N TYR A 218 17.33 -0.72 -7.63
CA TYR A 218 16.12 -0.24 -8.24
C TYR A 218 15.55 0.96 -7.48
N LEU A 219 15.61 2.15 -8.11
CA LEU A 219 15.15 3.39 -7.54
C LEU A 219 13.86 3.86 -8.20
N VAL A 220 12.88 4.23 -7.39
CA VAL A 220 11.60 4.80 -7.81
C VAL A 220 11.54 6.28 -7.47
N GLU A 221 11.04 7.11 -8.38
CA GLU A 221 10.81 8.53 -8.14
C GLU A 221 9.47 8.77 -7.46
N PHE A 222 9.47 9.59 -6.39
CA PHE A 222 8.28 9.98 -5.62
C PHE A 222 7.94 11.47 -5.72
N GLY A 223 8.42 12.14 -6.76
CA GLY A 223 8.32 13.59 -6.92
C GLY A 223 9.43 14.31 -6.12
N GLU A 224 10.47 14.73 -6.82
CA GLU A 224 11.66 15.43 -6.31
C GLU A 224 12.56 14.64 -5.34
N PHE A 225 12.30 13.34 -5.13
CA PHE A 225 13.21 12.45 -4.43
C PHE A 225 13.04 11.01 -4.92
N TYR A 226 14.04 10.20 -4.65
CA TYR A 226 14.06 8.77 -5.00
C TYR A 226 13.99 7.90 -3.76
N GLY A 227 13.45 6.70 -3.91
CA GLY A 227 13.49 5.66 -2.89
C GLY A 227 14.00 4.35 -3.47
N GLY A 228 14.87 3.67 -2.76
CA GLY A 228 15.26 2.30 -3.05
C GLY A 228 14.15 1.34 -2.63
N VAL A 229 13.75 0.44 -3.52
CA VAL A 229 12.73 -0.57 -3.21
C VAL A 229 13.35 -1.69 -2.39
N VAL A 230 12.76 -1.98 -1.24
CA VAL A 230 13.24 -3.07 -0.38
C VAL A 230 12.85 -4.42 -0.99
N ASP A 231 13.80 -5.30 -1.12
CA ASP A 231 13.59 -6.67 -1.59
C ASP A 231 13.05 -7.53 -0.42
N LEU A 232 11.73 -7.68 -0.37
CA LEU A 232 11.04 -8.50 0.64
C LEU A 232 11.14 -10.00 0.35
N THR A 233 11.80 -10.41 -0.74
CA THR A 233 12.10 -11.83 -1.04
C THR A 233 13.47 -12.25 -0.52
N ASN A 234 14.30 -11.30 -0.12
CA ASN A 234 15.59 -11.56 0.51
C ASN A 234 15.36 -12.10 1.93
N PRO A 235 15.94 -13.29 2.28
CA PRO A 235 15.72 -13.92 3.57
C PRO A 235 16.38 -13.18 4.74
#